data_a1328927dab1c897912b495c3c7dfb1d
#
_entry.id   a1328927dab1c897912b495c3c7dfb1d
#
_cell.length_a   1.000
_cell.length_b   1.000
_cell.length_c   1.000
_cell.angle_alpha   90.00
_cell.angle_beta   90.00
_cell.angle_gamma   90.00
#
_symmetry.space_group_name_H-M   'P 1'
#
loop_
_entity.id
_entity.type
_entity.pdbx_description
1 polymer ?
#
loop_
_entity_poly.entity_id
_entity_poly.type
_entity_poly.pdbx_seq_one_letter_code
_entity_poly.pdbx_strand_id
1 'polypeptide(L)'
;IPNLSREASIDMSAAYQIQAAYVKGRLAKDAVAGFKAGLTSSEAQAHFGINRPIFGVLFKSGNYSQNSTISLKKYHYLMVETELGFITQKPIKQTVNSVAELKSYIGQIVPVIELPDVGFALQPVNASDLVAGNTGSMGYIFNGNINWYGQDVNSLAVSLLHDGVIVNQGQGEDALGDQWEALRWLVNQVLAHGWSIEKGHLLITGALGEM
;
A
#
# COMPACT_ATOMS: atom_id res chain seq x y z
N ILE A 1 -7.16 -5.85 16.30
CA ILE A 1 -8.18 -5.40 15.30
C ILE A 1 -9.31 -6.42 15.33
N PRO A 2 -10.60 -6.02 15.47
CA PRO A 2 -11.72 -6.95 15.42
C PRO A 2 -11.93 -7.50 14.00
N ASN A 3 -12.39 -8.75 13.91
CA ASN A 3 -12.78 -9.36 12.64
C ASN A 3 -14.29 -9.13 12.43
N LEU A 4 -14.65 -8.11 11.71
CA LEU A 4 -16.05 -7.74 11.47
C LEU A 4 -16.80 -8.81 10.67
N SER A 5 -16.11 -9.56 9.80
CA SER A 5 -16.71 -10.66 9.03
C SER A 5 -17.24 -11.82 9.89
N ARG A 6 -16.82 -11.89 11.17
CA ARG A 6 -17.32 -12.90 12.13
C ARG A 6 -18.66 -12.52 12.74
N GLU A 7 -18.98 -11.24 12.78
CA GLU A 7 -20.22 -10.73 13.36
C GLU A 7 -21.32 -10.53 12.31
N ALA A 8 -20.94 -10.26 11.06
CA ALA A 8 -21.85 -10.06 9.94
C ALA A 8 -21.22 -10.49 8.62
N SER A 9 -22.04 -10.86 7.65
CA SER A 9 -21.56 -11.07 6.27
C SER A 9 -21.22 -9.72 5.67
N ILE A 10 -19.90 -9.46 5.48
CA ILE A 10 -19.37 -8.23 4.93
C ILE A 10 -18.77 -8.52 3.57
N ASP A 11 -19.40 -8.01 2.51
CA ASP A 11 -18.83 -8.03 1.17
C ASP A 11 -17.77 -6.92 0.99
N MET A 12 -17.05 -6.95 -0.14
CA MET A 12 -15.99 -5.98 -0.41
C MET A 12 -16.52 -4.54 -0.52
N SER A 13 -17.76 -4.34 -0.97
CA SER A 13 -18.36 -3.00 -1.05
C SER A 13 -18.60 -2.42 0.35
N ALA A 14 -19.20 -3.22 1.25
CA ALA A 14 -19.39 -2.84 2.64
C ALA A 14 -18.05 -2.61 3.36
N ALA A 15 -17.04 -3.45 3.08
CA ALA A 15 -15.71 -3.29 3.65
C ALA A 15 -15.06 -1.94 3.28
N TYR A 16 -15.15 -1.51 2.03
CA TYR A 16 -14.68 -0.19 1.61
C TYR A 16 -15.49 0.97 2.19
N GLN A 17 -16.79 0.80 2.43
CA GLN A 17 -17.59 1.81 3.15
C GLN A 17 -17.14 1.95 4.60
N ILE A 18 -16.85 0.84 5.28
CA ILE A 18 -16.30 0.83 6.64
C ILE A 18 -14.92 1.48 6.67
N GLN A 19 -14.04 1.13 5.72
CA GLN A 19 -12.73 1.78 5.56
C GLN A 19 -12.90 3.30 5.41
N ALA A 20 -13.79 3.74 4.52
CA ALA A 20 -14.02 5.18 4.30
C ALA A 20 -14.51 5.89 5.57
N ALA A 21 -15.40 5.26 6.36
CA ALA A 21 -15.87 5.80 7.63
C ALA A 21 -14.72 5.87 8.67
N TYR A 22 -13.92 4.82 8.79
CA TYR A 22 -12.74 4.79 9.63
C TYR A 22 -11.75 5.90 9.27
N VAL A 23 -11.40 6.02 7.98
CA VAL A 23 -10.49 7.05 7.47
C VAL A 23 -11.03 8.44 7.77
N LYS A 24 -12.30 8.72 7.45
CA LYS A 24 -12.94 10.02 7.74
C LYS A 24 -12.87 10.39 9.21
N GLY A 25 -13.12 9.43 10.11
CA GLY A 25 -12.98 9.65 11.55
C GLY A 25 -11.54 10.02 11.95
N ARG A 26 -10.56 9.39 11.33
CA ARG A 26 -9.14 9.65 11.59
C ARG A 26 -8.69 11.02 11.08
N LEU A 27 -9.24 11.50 9.95
CA LEU A 27 -8.92 12.80 9.36
C LEU A 27 -9.27 14.01 10.27
N ALA A 28 -10.03 13.82 11.36
CA ALA A 28 -10.22 14.86 12.37
C ALA A 28 -8.91 15.26 13.08
N LYS A 29 -7.88 14.40 13.06
CA LYS A 29 -6.60 14.60 13.75
C LYS A 29 -5.38 14.27 12.90
N ASP A 30 -5.58 13.87 11.64
CA ASP A 30 -4.53 13.41 10.73
C ASP A 30 -4.84 13.88 9.30
N ALA A 31 -3.97 13.57 8.36
CA ALA A 31 -4.20 13.89 6.95
C ALA A 31 -3.77 12.72 6.06
N VAL A 32 -4.41 12.60 4.89
CA VAL A 32 -3.97 11.66 3.85
C VAL A 32 -2.58 12.06 3.37
N ALA A 33 -1.69 11.08 3.30
CA ALA A 33 -0.34 11.22 2.73
C ALA A 33 -0.20 10.46 1.41
N GLY A 34 -1.14 9.57 1.12
CA GLY A 34 -1.12 8.76 -0.07
C GLY A 34 -1.96 7.50 0.05
N PHE A 35 -1.63 6.50 -0.74
CA PHE A 35 -2.38 5.25 -0.82
C PHE A 35 -1.44 4.07 -1.04
N LYS A 36 -1.87 2.90 -0.62
CA LYS A 36 -1.15 1.63 -0.79
C LYS A 36 -2.00 0.60 -1.52
N ALA A 37 -1.40 -0.22 -2.36
CA ALA A 37 -1.96 -1.48 -2.80
C ALA A 37 -1.58 -2.60 -1.82
N GLY A 38 -2.39 -3.63 -1.74
CA GLY A 38 -2.13 -4.84 -0.97
C GLY A 38 -2.66 -6.05 -1.70
N LEU A 39 -2.17 -7.24 -1.35
CA LEU A 39 -2.51 -8.51 -2.02
C LEU A 39 -2.25 -8.44 -3.53
N THR A 40 -1.07 -7.96 -3.90
CA THR A 40 -0.70 -7.72 -5.30
C THR A 40 -0.08 -8.94 -5.98
N SER A 41 0.27 -9.99 -5.24
CA SER A 41 0.68 -11.26 -5.83
C SER A 41 -0.50 -12.19 -6.10
N SER A 42 -0.39 -13.07 -7.09
CA SER A 42 -1.40 -14.09 -7.39
C SER A 42 -1.61 -15.06 -6.24
N GLU A 43 -0.55 -15.37 -5.50
CA GLU A 43 -0.58 -16.26 -4.34
C GLU A 43 -1.36 -15.64 -3.18
N ALA A 44 -1.09 -14.37 -2.86
CA ALA A 44 -1.84 -13.65 -1.84
C ALA A 44 -3.32 -13.54 -2.19
N GLN A 45 -3.65 -13.23 -3.45
CA GLN A 45 -5.04 -13.19 -3.92
C GLN A 45 -5.73 -14.54 -3.79
N ALA A 46 -5.07 -15.63 -4.21
CA ALA A 46 -5.60 -16.99 -4.08
C ALA A 46 -5.81 -17.37 -2.61
N HIS A 47 -4.86 -17.05 -1.72
CA HIS A 47 -4.98 -17.31 -0.28
C HIS A 47 -6.22 -16.64 0.32
N PHE A 48 -6.51 -15.41 -0.07
CA PHE A 48 -7.68 -14.66 0.41
C PHE A 48 -8.95 -14.88 -0.43
N GLY A 49 -8.93 -15.76 -1.43
CA GLY A 49 -10.09 -16.08 -2.27
C GLY A 49 -10.59 -14.90 -3.11
N ILE A 50 -9.71 -13.99 -3.49
CA ILE A 50 -10.00 -12.82 -4.33
C ILE A 50 -9.24 -12.91 -5.65
N ASN A 51 -9.61 -12.10 -6.63
CA ASN A 51 -9.01 -12.08 -7.97
C ASN A 51 -8.50 -10.68 -8.38
N ARG A 52 -8.38 -9.79 -7.43
CA ARG A 52 -7.85 -8.44 -7.63
C ARG A 52 -7.22 -7.94 -6.34
N PRO A 53 -6.28 -7.00 -6.40
CA PRO A 53 -5.71 -6.40 -5.20
C PRO A 53 -6.74 -5.62 -4.38
N ILE A 54 -6.32 -5.19 -3.21
CA ILE A 54 -7.04 -4.26 -2.34
C ILE A 54 -6.22 -2.98 -2.15
N PHE A 55 -6.84 -1.91 -1.62
CA PHE A 55 -6.08 -0.70 -1.32
C PHE A 55 -6.39 -0.16 0.08
N GLY A 56 -5.43 0.61 0.62
CA GLY A 56 -5.54 1.34 1.87
C GLY A 56 -5.06 2.78 1.74
N VAL A 57 -5.35 3.57 2.76
CA VAL A 57 -4.98 4.99 2.86
C VAL A 57 -3.76 5.13 3.76
N LEU A 58 -2.73 5.81 3.29
CA LEU A 58 -1.56 6.20 4.07
C LEU A 58 -1.83 7.53 4.78
N PHE A 59 -1.47 7.61 6.06
CA PHE A 59 -1.64 8.81 6.86
C PHE A 59 -0.31 9.52 7.12
N LYS A 60 -0.34 10.85 7.28
CA LYS A 60 0.86 11.63 7.58
C LYS A 60 1.53 11.20 8.89
N SER A 61 0.76 10.85 9.90
CA SER A 61 1.29 10.37 11.19
C SER A 61 2.01 9.02 11.10
N GLY A 62 1.77 8.24 10.02
CA GLY A 62 2.45 6.98 9.75
C GLY A 62 3.82 7.13 9.08
N ASN A 63 4.18 8.34 8.65
CA ASN A 63 5.47 8.59 8.02
C ASN A 63 6.57 8.75 9.08
N TYR A 64 7.42 7.75 9.19
CA TYR A 64 8.59 7.79 10.07
C TYR A 64 9.83 8.27 9.31
N SER A 65 10.69 9.01 10.00
CA SER A 65 11.98 9.41 9.45
C SER A 65 12.93 8.22 9.36
N GLN A 66 13.85 8.26 8.42
CA GLN A 66 14.96 7.31 8.37
C GLN A 66 15.72 7.31 9.71
N ASN A 67 16.20 6.14 10.14
CA ASN A 67 16.85 5.91 11.42
C ASN A 67 15.97 6.13 12.66
N SER A 68 14.63 6.18 12.51
CA SER A 68 13.73 6.25 13.65
C SER A 68 13.73 4.97 14.46
N THR A 69 13.62 5.10 15.78
CA THR A 69 13.27 3.98 16.65
C THR A 69 11.74 3.88 16.73
N ILE A 70 11.19 2.74 16.35
CA ILE A 70 9.75 2.51 16.31
C ILE A 70 9.37 1.57 17.46
N SER A 71 8.43 2.02 18.30
CA SER A 71 7.95 1.21 19.42
C SER A 71 7.01 0.12 18.94
N LEU A 72 7.39 -1.14 19.16
CA LEU A 72 6.54 -2.30 18.86
C LEU A 72 5.24 -2.33 19.68
N LYS A 73 5.17 -1.59 20.79
CA LYS A 73 3.93 -1.50 21.61
C LYS A 73 2.75 -0.88 20.88
N LYS A 74 2.99 -0.24 19.73
CA LYS A 74 1.94 0.34 18.88
C LYS A 74 1.30 -0.67 17.92
N TYR A 75 1.92 -1.83 17.74
CA TYR A 75 1.50 -2.85 16.78
C TYR A 75 1.00 -4.10 17.51
N HIS A 76 0.01 -4.74 16.93
CA HIS A 76 -0.47 -6.05 17.37
C HIS A 76 0.31 -7.16 16.69
N TYR A 77 0.53 -7.03 15.39
CA TYR A 77 1.36 -7.91 14.58
C TYR A 77 2.01 -7.12 13.46
N LEU A 78 3.21 -6.59 13.75
CA LEU A 78 4.00 -5.82 12.78
C LEU A 78 4.57 -6.75 11.72
N MET A 79 4.38 -6.38 10.45
CA MET A 79 5.16 -6.87 9.33
C MET A 79 6.11 -5.78 8.83
N VAL A 80 7.13 -6.18 8.08
CA VAL A 80 8.08 -5.26 7.44
C VAL A 80 8.16 -5.64 5.97
N GLU A 81 7.74 -4.75 5.11
CA GLU A 81 7.64 -4.98 3.67
C GLU A 81 8.51 -3.99 2.90
N THR A 82 9.16 -4.46 1.84
CA THR A 82 9.88 -3.61 0.88
C THR A 82 9.01 -3.36 -0.33
N GLU A 83 8.90 -2.09 -0.73
CA GLU A 83 8.05 -1.67 -1.84
C GLU A 83 8.73 -0.60 -2.71
N LEU A 84 8.16 -0.37 -3.90
CA LEU A 84 8.39 0.85 -4.66
C LEU A 84 7.29 1.86 -4.38
N GLY A 85 7.70 3.10 -4.14
CA GLY A 85 6.81 4.23 -3.94
C GLY A 85 6.91 5.24 -5.08
N PHE A 86 5.77 5.79 -5.48
CA PHE A 86 5.63 6.76 -6.56
C PHE A 86 5.07 8.06 -5.99
N ILE A 87 5.84 9.16 -6.07
CA ILE A 87 5.41 10.45 -5.57
C ILE A 87 4.83 11.27 -6.71
N THR A 88 3.59 11.70 -6.53
CA THR A 88 2.87 12.51 -7.53
C THR A 88 3.44 13.92 -7.63
N GLN A 89 3.66 14.42 -8.85
CA GLN A 89 4.08 15.81 -9.09
C GLN A 89 2.93 16.78 -9.38
N LYS A 90 1.73 16.25 -9.64
CA LYS A 90 0.50 17.01 -9.86
C LYS A 90 -0.72 16.17 -9.43
N PRO A 91 -1.87 16.79 -9.14
CA PRO A 91 -3.07 16.05 -8.74
C PRO A 91 -3.59 15.15 -9.87
N ILE A 92 -4.16 13.99 -9.48
CA ILE A 92 -4.88 13.08 -10.38
C ILE A 92 -6.35 13.12 -9.98
N LYS A 93 -7.23 13.61 -10.87
CA LYS A 93 -8.65 13.86 -10.59
C LYS A 93 -9.61 13.05 -11.46
N GLN A 94 -9.09 12.30 -12.42
CA GLN A 94 -9.86 11.50 -13.37
C GLN A 94 -9.16 10.18 -13.67
N THR A 95 -9.92 9.22 -14.12
CA THR A 95 -9.40 7.90 -14.53
C THR A 95 -8.23 8.05 -15.49
N VAL A 96 -7.17 7.29 -15.21
CA VAL A 96 -5.95 7.23 -16.03
C VAL A 96 -6.04 6.04 -16.98
N ASN A 97 -6.07 6.33 -18.28
CA ASN A 97 -6.37 5.33 -19.30
C ASN A 97 -5.13 4.59 -19.83
N SER A 98 -3.93 5.12 -19.62
CA SER A 98 -2.69 4.49 -20.07
C SER A 98 -1.52 4.71 -19.11
N VAL A 99 -0.53 3.82 -19.18
CA VAL A 99 0.74 3.98 -18.46
C VAL A 99 1.48 5.25 -18.91
N ALA A 100 1.42 5.60 -20.19
CA ALA A 100 2.07 6.82 -20.70
C ALA A 100 1.46 8.08 -20.06
N GLU A 101 0.14 8.12 -19.90
CA GLU A 101 -0.55 9.19 -19.18
C GLU A 101 -0.14 9.19 -17.70
N LEU A 102 -0.14 8.02 -17.03
CA LEU A 102 0.22 7.88 -15.63
C LEU A 102 1.61 8.42 -15.33
N LYS A 103 2.60 8.07 -16.16
CA LYS A 103 3.99 8.53 -16.01
C LYS A 103 4.09 10.06 -15.95
N SER A 104 3.19 10.79 -16.62
CA SER A 104 3.16 12.25 -16.59
C SER A 104 2.74 12.84 -15.23
N TYR A 105 2.16 12.04 -14.34
CA TYR A 105 1.77 12.45 -12.99
C TYR A 105 2.83 12.15 -11.94
N ILE A 106 3.82 11.31 -12.26
CA ILE A 106 4.83 10.86 -11.31
C ILE A 106 6.07 11.72 -11.41
N GLY A 107 6.51 12.28 -10.29
CA GLY A 107 7.72 13.10 -10.20
C GLY A 107 8.93 12.33 -9.67
N GLN A 108 8.72 11.38 -8.78
CA GLN A 108 9.79 10.60 -8.15
C GLN A 108 9.37 9.15 -7.95
N ILE A 109 10.35 8.25 -8.00
CA ILE A 109 10.21 6.87 -7.51
C ILE A 109 11.20 6.71 -6.36
N VAL A 110 10.74 6.12 -5.27
CA VAL A 110 11.51 5.98 -4.03
C VAL A 110 11.43 4.55 -3.51
N PRO A 111 12.47 4.03 -2.86
CA PRO A 111 12.35 2.81 -2.07
C PRO A 111 11.52 3.12 -0.82
N VAL A 112 10.67 2.18 -0.45
CA VAL A 112 9.80 2.28 0.72
C VAL A 112 9.95 1.03 1.59
N ILE A 113 9.97 1.22 2.90
CA ILE A 113 9.66 0.17 3.87
C ILE A 113 8.25 0.47 4.38
N GLU A 114 7.31 -0.42 4.14
CA GLU A 114 6.01 -0.38 4.80
C GLU A 114 6.04 -1.18 6.10
N LEU A 115 5.26 -0.72 7.07
CA LEU A 115 5.13 -1.30 8.41
C LEU A 115 3.64 -1.55 8.69
N PRO A 116 3.02 -2.51 8.01
CA PRO A 116 1.61 -2.82 8.24
C PRO A 116 1.40 -3.51 9.58
N ASP A 117 0.22 -3.30 10.18
CA ASP A 117 -0.26 -4.05 11.33
C ASP A 117 -1.40 -4.97 10.88
N VAL A 118 -1.15 -6.25 10.89
CA VAL A 118 -2.13 -7.28 10.51
C VAL A 118 -2.62 -8.10 11.71
N GLY A 119 -2.47 -7.53 12.91
CA GLY A 119 -2.87 -8.15 14.18
C GLY A 119 -4.38 -8.19 14.39
N PHE A 120 -5.08 -9.04 13.64
CA PHE A 120 -6.49 -9.31 13.85
C PHE A 120 -6.72 -10.26 15.03
N ALA A 121 -7.84 -10.08 15.73
CA ALA A 121 -8.14 -10.84 16.95
C ALA A 121 -8.33 -12.34 16.71
N LEU A 122 -8.80 -12.72 15.52
CA LEU A 122 -9.08 -14.12 15.17
C LEU A 122 -8.47 -14.45 13.78
N GLN A 123 -8.12 -15.71 13.62
CA GLN A 123 -7.66 -16.29 12.36
C GLN A 123 -8.66 -17.34 11.86
N PRO A 124 -8.81 -17.58 10.55
CA PRO A 124 -8.22 -16.82 9.47
C PRO A 124 -8.87 -15.43 9.29
N VAL A 125 -8.12 -14.50 8.71
CA VAL A 125 -8.58 -13.16 8.34
C VAL A 125 -9.15 -13.21 6.92
N ASN A 126 -10.26 -12.54 6.67
CA ASN A 126 -10.84 -12.41 5.34
C ASN A 126 -10.35 -11.13 4.65
N ALA A 127 -10.37 -11.10 3.31
CA ALA A 127 -10.01 -9.90 2.55
C ALA A 127 -10.88 -8.68 2.92
N SER A 128 -12.18 -8.89 3.23
CA SER A 128 -13.07 -7.83 3.70
C SER A 128 -12.66 -7.26 5.06
N ASP A 129 -12.12 -8.08 5.97
CA ASP A 129 -11.59 -7.59 7.26
C ASP A 129 -10.34 -6.71 7.03
N LEU A 130 -9.43 -7.16 6.14
CA LEU A 130 -8.25 -6.36 5.78
C LEU A 130 -8.66 -5.00 5.22
N VAL A 131 -9.58 -4.96 4.26
CA VAL A 131 -10.08 -3.71 3.67
C VAL A 131 -10.72 -2.82 4.74
N ALA A 132 -11.63 -3.36 5.56
CA ALA A 132 -12.30 -2.61 6.63
C ALA A 132 -11.29 -2.05 7.65
N GLY A 133 -10.20 -2.78 7.93
CA GLY A 133 -9.06 -2.36 8.74
C GLY A 133 -8.04 -1.48 8.00
N ASN A 134 -8.44 -0.86 6.89
CA ASN A 134 -7.59 0.00 6.06
C ASN A 134 -6.35 -0.71 5.53
N THR A 135 -6.49 -1.98 5.17
CA THR A 135 -5.43 -2.83 4.57
C THR A 135 -4.17 -2.88 5.45
N GLY A 136 -4.36 -2.88 6.78
CA GLY A 136 -3.26 -2.90 7.75
C GLY A 136 -2.37 -1.64 7.75
N SER A 137 -2.74 -0.58 7.05
CA SER A 137 -1.92 0.64 6.92
C SER A 137 -1.66 1.28 8.27
N MET A 138 -0.39 1.26 8.74
CA MET A 138 0.00 1.79 10.04
C MET A 138 1.19 2.72 9.96
N GLY A 139 2.30 2.30 9.37
CA GLY A 139 3.50 3.09 9.25
C GLY A 139 4.26 2.84 7.94
N TYR A 140 5.12 3.78 7.58
CA TYR A 140 6.00 3.65 6.43
C TYR A 140 7.21 4.57 6.56
N ILE A 141 8.28 4.21 5.87
CA ILE A 141 9.52 4.97 5.78
C ILE A 141 9.92 5.02 4.30
N PHE A 142 10.26 6.19 3.81
CA PHE A 142 10.87 6.31 2.48
C PHE A 142 11.95 7.39 2.50
N ASN A 143 12.93 7.24 1.62
CA ASN A 143 13.98 8.23 1.41
C ASN A 143 14.63 8.02 0.05
N GLY A 144 15.36 9.05 -0.39
CA GLY A 144 16.06 9.01 -1.67
C GLY A 144 15.14 9.26 -2.86
N ASN A 145 15.71 9.02 -4.02
CA ASN A 145 15.04 9.10 -5.31
C ASN A 145 15.74 8.14 -6.27
N ILE A 146 15.00 7.23 -6.85
CA ILE A 146 15.51 6.33 -7.87
C ILE A 146 15.49 7.08 -9.19
N ASN A 147 16.63 7.14 -9.88
CA ASN A 147 16.64 7.64 -11.25
C ASN A 147 15.99 6.60 -12.17
N TRP A 148 14.70 6.78 -12.42
CA TRP A 148 13.88 5.84 -13.19
C TRP A 148 13.79 6.20 -14.69
N TYR A 149 14.32 7.36 -15.10
CA TYR A 149 14.29 7.78 -16.50
C TYR A 149 15.11 6.82 -17.36
N GLY A 150 14.44 6.15 -18.29
CA GLY A 150 15.05 5.17 -19.18
C GLY A 150 15.36 3.81 -18.55
N GLN A 151 14.97 3.58 -17.28
CA GLN A 151 15.09 2.29 -16.62
C GLN A 151 13.75 1.54 -16.63
N ASP A 152 13.83 0.22 -16.71
CA ASP A 152 12.69 -0.65 -16.46
C ASP A 152 12.54 -0.87 -14.95
N VAL A 153 11.49 -0.27 -14.38
CA VAL A 153 11.21 -0.39 -12.93
C VAL A 153 10.84 -1.81 -12.52
N ASN A 154 10.42 -2.65 -13.46
CA ASN A 154 10.09 -4.05 -13.19
C ASN A 154 11.35 -4.87 -12.86
N SER A 155 12.49 -4.52 -13.45
CA SER A 155 13.77 -5.19 -13.22
C SER A 155 14.53 -4.68 -11.98
N LEU A 156 14.00 -3.69 -11.25
CA LEU A 156 14.62 -3.21 -10.02
C LEU A 156 14.58 -4.30 -8.95
N ALA A 157 15.78 -4.70 -8.48
CA ALA A 157 15.91 -5.63 -7.37
C ALA A 157 15.94 -4.89 -6.03
N VAL A 158 15.24 -5.41 -5.04
CA VAL A 158 15.25 -4.92 -3.66
C VAL A 158 15.72 -6.02 -2.71
N SER A 159 16.37 -5.63 -1.63
CA SER A 159 16.74 -6.55 -0.55
C SER A 159 16.44 -5.90 0.79
N LEU A 160 15.76 -6.63 1.68
CA LEU A 160 15.59 -6.26 3.07
C LEU A 160 16.69 -6.91 3.88
N LEU A 161 17.41 -6.11 4.67
CA LEU A 161 18.47 -6.60 5.53
C LEU A 161 18.10 -6.38 7.01
N HIS A 162 18.35 -7.39 7.83
CA HIS A 162 18.29 -7.31 9.28
C HIS A 162 19.68 -7.60 9.84
N ASP A 163 20.28 -6.64 10.53
CA ASP A 163 21.66 -6.71 11.06
C ASP A 163 22.71 -7.13 10.00
N GLY A 164 22.54 -6.63 8.78
CA GLY A 164 23.44 -6.91 7.66
C GLY A 164 23.19 -8.25 6.95
N VAL A 165 22.22 -9.03 7.40
CA VAL A 165 21.80 -10.30 6.77
C VAL A 165 20.58 -10.06 5.92
N ILE A 166 20.58 -10.54 4.67
CA ILE A 166 19.43 -10.47 3.78
C ILE A 166 18.34 -11.40 4.33
N VAL A 167 17.16 -10.83 4.63
CA VAL A 167 15.99 -11.57 5.16
C VAL A 167 14.85 -11.64 4.14
N ASN A 168 14.84 -10.76 3.14
CA ASN A 168 13.91 -10.84 2.00
C ASN A 168 14.55 -10.22 0.76
N GLN A 169 14.18 -10.72 -0.41
CA GLN A 169 14.55 -10.17 -1.71
C GLN A 169 13.35 -10.22 -2.66
N GLY A 170 13.25 -9.22 -3.51
CA GLY A 170 12.20 -9.14 -4.51
C GLY A 170 12.59 -8.31 -5.71
N GLN A 171 11.72 -8.31 -6.70
CA GLN A 171 11.87 -7.53 -7.92
C GLN A 171 10.64 -6.68 -8.17
N GLY A 172 10.79 -5.63 -8.95
CA GLY A 172 9.69 -4.74 -9.27
C GLY A 172 8.48 -5.46 -9.85
N GLU A 173 8.68 -6.48 -10.67
CA GLU A 173 7.60 -7.26 -11.30
C GLU A 173 6.77 -8.11 -10.33
N ASP A 174 7.20 -8.30 -9.07
CA ASP A 174 6.42 -9.05 -8.07
C ASP A 174 5.06 -8.39 -7.77
N ALA A 175 4.95 -7.09 -7.98
CA ALA A 175 3.68 -6.37 -7.86
C ALA A 175 2.87 -6.45 -9.18
N LEU A 176 1.90 -7.34 -9.25
CA LEU A 176 0.99 -7.57 -10.41
C LEU A 176 1.71 -7.87 -11.74
N GLY A 177 2.97 -8.29 -11.73
CA GLY A 177 3.76 -8.52 -12.94
C GLY A 177 4.25 -7.26 -13.65
N ASP A 178 3.76 -6.07 -13.27
CA ASP A 178 4.16 -4.78 -13.84
C ASP A 178 3.85 -3.63 -12.88
N GLN A 179 4.87 -2.91 -12.45
CA GLN A 179 4.79 -1.80 -11.50
C GLN A 179 3.89 -0.65 -11.98
N TRP A 180 3.94 -0.34 -13.28
CA TRP A 180 3.13 0.75 -13.81
C TRP A 180 1.65 0.37 -13.91
N GLU A 181 1.35 -0.88 -14.23
CA GLU A 181 -0.02 -1.39 -14.22
C GLU A 181 -0.55 -1.53 -12.79
N ALA A 182 0.28 -1.97 -11.83
CA ALA A 182 -0.07 -1.98 -10.42
C ALA A 182 -0.41 -0.56 -9.92
N LEU A 183 0.42 0.43 -10.27
CA LEU A 183 0.18 1.82 -9.94
C LEU A 183 -1.08 2.37 -10.62
N ARG A 184 -1.31 2.07 -11.90
CA ARG A 184 -2.50 2.49 -12.64
C ARG A 184 -3.77 1.90 -12.04
N TRP A 185 -3.71 0.63 -11.65
CA TRP A 185 -4.80 -0.02 -10.93
C TRP A 185 -5.10 0.72 -9.61
N LEU A 186 -4.07 0.96 -8.79
CA LEU A 186 -4.23 1.67 -7.51
C LEU A 186 -4.87 3.05 -7.70
N VAL A 187 -4.33 3.86 -8.60
CA VAL A 187 -4.84 5.19 -8.90
C VAL A 187 -6.32 5.16 -9.26
N ASN A 188 -6.70 4.26 -10.17
CA ASN A 188 -8.08 4.17 -10.64
C ASN A 188 -9.03 3.63 -9.56
N GLN A 189 -8.59 2.71 -8.70
CA GLN A 189 -9.40 2.25 -7.56
C GLN A 189 -9.63 3.36 -6.53
N VAL A 190 -8.59 4.09 -6.18
CA VAL A 190 -8.67 5.24 -5.26
C VAL A 190 -9.69 6.26 -5.74
N LEU A 191 -9.63 6.64 -7.03
CA LEU A 191 -10.58 7.58 -7.63
C LEU A 191 -12.00 7.02 -7.71
N ALA A 192 -12.17 5.75 -8.06
CA ALA A 192 -13.49 5.09 -8.13
C ALA A 192 -14.19 5.02 -6.76
N HIS A 193 -13.42 5.02 -5.66
CA HIS A 193 -13.96 5.07 -4.30
C HIS A 193 -14.11 6.50 -3.75
N GLY A 194 -13.99 7.52 -4.61
CA GLY A 194 -14.25 8.92 -4.28
C GLY A 194 -13.13 9.63 -3.52
N TRP A 195 -11.92 9.06 -3.48
CA TRP A 195 -10.74 9.73 -2.95
C TRP A 195 -10.08 10.62 -4.01
N SER A 196 -9.40 11.66 -3.58
CA SER A 196 -8.56 12.50 -4.45
C SER A 196 -7.08 12.16 -4.25
N ILE A 197 -6.31 12.21 -5.33
CA ILE A 197 -4.87 12.06 -5.28
C ILE A 197 -4.27 13.44 -5.52
N GLU A 198 -3.61 13.98 -4.50
CA GLU A 198 -3.03 15.32 -4.55
C GLU A 198 -1.54 15.28 -4.91
N LYS A 199 -0.97 16.43 -5.31
CA LYS A 199 0.48 16.57 -5.50
C LYS A 199 1.21 16.22 -4.19
N GLY A 200 2.27 15.42 -4.30
CA GLY A 200 3.09 14.97 -3.17
C GLY A 200 2.54 13.74 -2.44
N HIS A 201 1.41 13.18 -2.87
CA HIS A 201 0.95 11.91 -2.34
C HIS A 201 1.92 10.79 -2.73
N LEU A 202 2.22 9.92 -1.77
CA LEU A 202 2.96 8.68 -1.94
C LEU A 202 1.98 7.57 -2.34
N LEU A 203 2.28 6.86 -3.42
CA LEU A 203 1.53 5.70 -3.87
C LEU A 203 2.47 4.49 -3.83
N ILE A 204 2.17 3.46 -3.03
CA ILE A 204 2.98 2.25 -2.92
C ILE A 204 2.22 1.05 -3.50
N THR A 205 2.94 0.18 -4.19
CA THR A 205 2.35 -0.76 -5.16
C THR A 205 2.25 -2.20 -4.66
N GLY A 206 2.62 -2.45 -3.41
CA GLY A 206 2.59 -3.76 -2.79
C GLY A 206 3.98 -4.34 -2.55
N ALA A 207 4.04 -5.28 -1.61
CA ALA A 207 5.26 -5.91 -1.17
C ALA A 207 6.00 -6.63 -2.31
N LEU A 208 7.33 -6.52 -2.31
CA LEU A 208 8.23 -7.17 -3.24
C LEU A 208 8.97 -8.30 -2.52
N GLY A 209 9.02 -9.48 -3.17
CA GLY A 209 9.53 -10.70 -2.59
C GLY A 209 8.50 -11.48 -1.78
N GLU A 210 8.94 -12.55 -1.15
CA GLU A 210 8.11 -13.39 -0.27
C GLU A 210 7.80 -12.66 1.03
N MET A 211 6.57 -12.83 1.55
CA MET A 211 6.13 -12.32 2.85
C MET A 211 6.14 -13.41 3.90
#